data_3ff6ed0e19722faff769b492ecd2b96a
#
_entry.id   3ff6ed0e19722faff769b492ecd2b96a
#
_cell.length_a   1.000
_cell.length_b   1.000
_cell.length_c   1.000
_cell.angle_alpha   90.00
_cell.angle_beta   90.00
_cell.angle_gamma   90.00
#
_symmetry.space_group_name_H-M   'P 1'
#
loop_
_entity.id
_entity.type
_entity.pdbx_description
1 polymer ?
#
loop_
_entity_poly.entity_id
_entity_poly.type
_entity_poly.pdbx_seq_one_letter_code
_entity_poly.pdbx_strand_id
1 'polypeptide(L)'
;FSTAIESFGKDESELNSYFVRNKIFRENIVENFGFDFESLIQDTFSQLSGGLKVEVPQGMNDKGSYISLTAKIIKPGQGSIPIHCGNVLQYYFDDFYEHLEKSTSVYDQVSYFIMLDPSDSGGELTLYNTLWSETQKIIDNSTLENLDGEKINIEDPNSIGKQQLKLNPGDMIIFSGGQIWHRIEEIRGSKDRITIGGFIAYSKNNEKLYYWS
;
A
#
# COMPACT_ATOMS: atom_id res chain seq x y z
N PHE A 1 1.89 -10.50 -8.69
CA PHE A 1 1.10 -9.26 -8.68
C PHE A 1 1.91 -8.02 -9.05
N SER A 2 3.20 -7.91 -8.72
CA SER A 2 4.07 -6.80 -9.14
C SER A 2 4.17 -6.65 -10.66
N THR A 3 4.17 -7.75 -11.40
CA THR A 3 4.29 -7.74 -12.86
C THR A 3 3.12 -7.07 -13.59
N ALA A 4 1.94 -6.96 -12.99
CA ALA A 4 0.80 -6.33 -13.65
C ALA A 4 0.90 -4.79 -13.64
N ILE A 5 1.41 -4.21 -12.55
CA ILE A 5 1.63 -2.77 -12.44
C ILE A 5 2.84 -2.33 -13.28
N GLU A 6 3.89 -3.17 -13.35
CA GLU A 6 5.08 -2.92 -14.18
C GLU A 6 4.79 -2.88 -15.68
N SER A 7 3.70 -3.53 -16.12
CA SER A 7 3.22 -3.54 -17.51
C SER A 7 2.20 -2.44 -17.80
N PHE A 8 1.82 -1.65 -16.80
CA PHE A 8 0.82 -0.60 -16.95
C PHE A 8 1.28 0.43 -18.01
N GLY A 9 0.47 0.64 -19.03
CA GLY A 9 0.75 1.56 -20.13
C GLY A 9 1.63 1.01 -21.26
N LYS A 10 2.25 -0.18 -21.12
CA LYS A 10 3.21 -0.71 -22.11
C LYS A 10 2.59 -1.63 -23.17
N ASP A 11 1.55 -2.39 -22.82
CA ASP A 11 0.86 -3.30 -23.75
C ASP A 11 -0.64 -3.40 -23.42
N GLU A 12 -1.48 -3.11 -24.42
CA GLU A 12 -2.95 -3.17 -24.28
C GLU A 12 -3.45 -4.59 -23.94
N SER A 13 -2.78 -5.64 -24.42
CA SER A 13 -3.17 -7.02 -24.14
C SER A 13 -2.88 -7.42 -22.69
N GLU A 14 -1.77 -6.94 -22.12
CA GLU A 14 -1.43 -7.16 -20.73
C GLU A 14 -2.37 -6.41 -19.79
N LEU A 15 -2.72 -5.17 -20.14
CA LEU A 15 -3.71 -4.37 -19.40
C LEU A 15 -5.08 -5.05 -19.39
N ASN A 16 -5.54 -5.57 -20.52
CA ASN A 16 -6.78 -6.34 -20.60
C ASN A 16 -6.71 -7.60 -19.73
N SER A 17 -5.60 -8.32 -19.77
CA SER A 17 -5.38 -9.52 -18.96
C SER A 17 -5.38 -9.19 -17.46
N TYR A 18 -4.84 -8.04 -17.08
CA TYR A 18 -4.89 -7.53 -15.71
C TYR A 18 -6.34 -7.34 -15.23
N PHE A 19 -7.18 -6.61 -15.97
CA PHE A 19 -8.56 -6.37 -15.57
C PHE A 19 -9.42 -7.64 -15.56
N VAL A 20 -9.20 -8.56 -16.48
CA VAL A 20 -9.86 -9.87 -16.46
C VAL A 20 -9.48 -10.66 -15.19
N ARG A 21 -8.21 -10.73 -14.85
CA ARG A 21 -7.75 -11.41 -13.61
C ARG A 21 -8.30 -10.74 -12.36
N ASN A 22 -8.36 -9.41 -12.32
CA ASN A 22 -8.93 -8.69 -11.18
C ASN A 22 -10.41 -9.00 -11.01
N LYS A 23 -11.17 -9.01 -12.09
CA LYS A 23 -12.58 -9.39 -12.05
C LYS A 23 -12.76 -10.79 -11.48
N ILE A 24 -12.02 -11.78 -12.01
CA ILE A 24 -12.06 -13.16 -11.52
C ILE A 24 -11.66 -13.23 -10.03
N PHE A 25 -10.61 -12.53 -9.64
CA PHE A 25 -10.16 -12.51 -8.24
C PHE A 25 -11.25 -11.98 -7.31
N ARG A 26 -11.87 -10.84 -7.66
CA ARG A 26 -12.90 -10.21 -6.84
C ARG A 26 -14.18 -11.03 -6.77
N GLU A 27 -14.60 -11.66 -7.87
CA GLU A 27 -15.77 -12.55 -7.90
C GLU A 27 -15.58 -13.82 -7.04
N ASN A 28 -14.32 -14.22 -6.80
CA ASN A 28 -13.98 -15.42 -6.03
C ASN A 28 -13.30 -15.12 -4.70
N ILE A 29 -13.38 -13.89 -4.18
CA ILE A 29 -12.64 -13.48 -2.96
C ILE A 29 -13.06 -14.30 -1.74
N VAL A 30 -14.35 -14.58 -1.58
CA VAL A 30 -14.89 -15.39 -0.48
C VAL A 30 -14.44 -16.84 -0.61
N GLU A 31 -14.43 -17.39 -1.82
CA GLU A 31 -13.96 -18.77 -2.08
C GLU A 31 -12.45 -18.90 -1.77
N ASN A 32 -11.66 -17.89 -2.18
CA ASN A 32 -10.21 -17.90 -2.02
C ASN A 32 -9.76 -17.72 -0.56
N PHE A 33 -10.49 -16.91 0.22
CA PHE A 33 -10.09 -16.54 1.57
C PHE A 33 -11.03 -17.05 2.68
N GLY A 34 -12.18 -17.62 2.33
CA GLY A 34 -13.21 -18.03 3.28
C GLY A 34 -13.91 -16.82 3.95
N PHE A 35 -13.65 -15.59 3.50
CA PHE A 35 -14.16 -14.37 4.09
C PHE A 35 -14.26 -13.23 3.07
N ASP A 36 -15.29 -12.38 3.22
CA ASP A 36 -15.49 -11.20 2.36
C ASP A 36 -14.69 -10.00 2.88
N PHE A 37 -13.42 -9.92 2.47
CA PHE A 37 -12.56 -8.81 2.83
C PHE A 37 -12.96 -7.50 2.15
N GLU A 38 -13.58 -7.52 0.96
CA GLU A 38 -14.04 -6.29 0.32
C GLU A 38 -15.15 -5.61 1.13
N SER A 39 -16.15 -6.37 1.55
CA SER A 39 -17.21 -5.84 2.41
C SER A 39 -16.66 -5.34 3.74
N LEU A 40 -15.74 -6.06 4.37
CA LEU A 40 -15.10 -5.61 5.61
C LEU A 40 -14.40 -4.25 5.43
N ILE A 41 -13.62 -4.08 4.35
CA ILE A 41 -12.90 -2.85 4.05
C ILE A 41 -13.88 -1.71 3.77
N GLN A 42 -14.90 -1.96 2.95
CA GLN A 42 -15.91 -0.96 2.61
C GLN A 42 -16.68 -0.49 3.84
N ASP A 43 -17.16 -1.39 4.66
CA ASP A 43 -17.89 -1.08 5.88
C ASP A 43 -17.05 -0.33 6.91
N THR A 44 -15.80 -0.80 7.12
CA THR A 44 -14.85 -0.15 8.04
C THR A 44 -14.58 1.29 7.64
N PHE A 45 -14.21 1.52 6.40
CA PHE A 45 -13.88 2.87 5.94
C PHE A 45 -15.11 3.76 5.77
N SER A 46 -16.26 3.20 5.44
CA SER A 46 -17.54 3.94 5.46
C SER A 46 -17.84 4.45 6.86
N GLN A 47 -17.72 3.60 7.88
CA GLN A 47 -17.92 4.02 9.29
C GLN A 47 -16.90 5.08 9.72
N LEU A 48 -15.62 4.89 9.42
CA LEU A 48 -14.56 5.83 9.80
C LEU A 48 -14.70 7.20 9.11
N SER A 49 -15.26 7.23 7.91
CA SER A 49 -15.47 8.47 7.13
C SER A 49 -16.84 9.15 7.38
N GLY A 50 -17.64 8.64 8.32
CA GLY A 50 -18.96 9.21 8.61
C GLY A 50 -20.03 8.83 7.59
N GLY A 51 -19.91 7.69 6.93
CA GLY A 51 -20.92 7.14 6.02
C GLY A 51 -20.66 7.38 4.53
N LEU A 52 -19.45 7.78 4.15
CA LEU A 52 -19.10 7.90 2.75
C LEU A 52 -19.15 6.55 2.04
N LYS A 53 -19.55 6.57 0.77
CA LYS A 53 -19.45 5.39 -0.10
C LYS A 53 -17.98 5.03 -0.33
N VAL A 54 -17.65 3.75 -0.22
CA VAL A 54 -16.31 3.21 -0.45
C VAL A 54 -16.36 2.26 -1.62
N GLU A 55 -15.54 2.50 -2.65
CA GLU A 55 -15.55 1.69 -3.87
C GLU A 55 -14.15 1.58 -4.50
N VAL A 56 -13.96 0.59 -5.35
CA VAL A 56 -12.72 0.46 -6.14
C VAL A 56 -12.80 1.42 -7.33
N PRO A 57 -11.72 2.17 -7.64
CA PRO A 57 -11.73 3.07 -8.78
C PRO A 57 -11.85 2.31 -10.10
N GLN A 58 -12.53 2.96 -11.07
CA GLN A 58 -12.61 2.48 -12.44
C GLN A 58 -11.21 2.42 -13.05
N GLY A 59 -10.93 1.37 -13.77
CA GLY A 59 -9.68 1.19 -14.48
C GLY A 59 -9.58 2.03 -15.75
N MET A 60 -8.38 2.07 -16.31
CA MET A 60 -8.12 2.76 -17.58
C MET A 60 -9.01 2.25 -18.71
N ASN A 61 -9.44 3.17 -19.57
CA ASN A 61 -10.26 2.88 -20.76
C ASN A 61 -11.56 2.14 -20.45
N ASP A 62 -12.12 2.31 -19.26
CA ASP A 62 -13.37 1.66 -18.79
C ASP A 62 -13.36 0.12 -18.86
N LYS A 63 -12.17 -0.49 -18.86
CA LYS A 63 -12.00 -1.94 -19.04
C LYS A 63 -12.23 -2.79 -17.79
N GLY A 64 -12.60 -2.17 -16.68
CA GLY A 64 -12.84 -2.85 -15.41
C GLY A 64 -12.45 -1.99 -14.23
N SER A 65 -12.20 -2.59 -13.09
CA SER A 65 -11.70 -1.89 -11.88
C SER A 65 -10.33 -2.38 -11.48
N TYR A 66 -9.60 -1.54 -10.77
CA TYR A 66 -8.31 -1.92 -10.19
C TYR A 66 -8.47 -3.05 -9.19
N ILE A 67 -7.36 -3.66 -8.80
CA ILE A 67 -7.38 -4.67 -7.75
C ILE A 67 -7.75 -4.00 -6.43
N SER A 68 -8.64 -4.63 -5.68
CA SER A 68 -9.18 -4.09 -4.44
C SER A 68 -8.23 -4.23 -3.25
N LEU A 69 -7.49 -5.34 -3.22
CA LEU A 69 -6.60 -5.68 -2.12
C LEU A 69 -5.53 -6.67 -2.58
N THR A 70 -4.41 -6.68 -1.87
CA THR A 70 -3.31 -7.63 -2.11
C THR A 70 -2.98 -8.40 -0.83
N ALA A 71 -2.91 -9.73 -0.94
CA ALA A 71 -2.32 -10.56 0.10
C ALA A 71 -0.79 -10.59 -0.08
N LYS A 72 -0.05 -10.19 0.96
CA LYS A 72 1.42 -10.25 0.98
C LYS A 72 1.87 -11.36 1.91
N ILE A 73 2.64 -12.31 1.36
CA ILE A 73 3.29 -13.38 2.10
C ILE A 73 4.79 -13.13 2.02
N ILE A 74 5.42 -12.89 3.16
CA ILE A 74 6.86 -12.68 3.25
C ILE A 74 7.44 -13.80 4.10
N LYS A 75 8.35 -14.57 3.50
CA LYS A 75 8.98 -15.73 4.17
C LYS A 75 10.20 -15.32 4.98
N PRO A 76 10.52 -16.05 6.05
CA PRO A 76 11.78 -15.87 6.77
C PRO A 76 12.98 -15.95 5.82
N GLY A 77 13.94 -15.05 6.00
CA GLY A 77 15.14 -14.97 5.17
C GLY A 77 14.94 -14.42 3.75
N GLN A 78 13.73 -14.05 3.35
CA GLN A 78 13.49 -13.35 2.08
C GLN A 78 13.69 -11.82 2.18
N GLY A 79 14.17 -11.35 3.33
CA GLY A 79 14.49 -9.95 3.57
C GLY A 79 13.35 -9.15 4.20
N SER A 80 13.43 -7.85 4.01
CA SER A 80 12.48 -6.84 4.48
C SER A 80 11.75 -6.20 3.29
N ILE A 81 10.68 -5.47 3.55
CA ILE A 81 10.23 -4.46 2.57
C ILE A 81 11.06 -3.20 2.85
N PRO A 82 11.88 -2.75 1.87
CA PRO A 82 12.77 -1.59 2.05
C PRO A 82 12.01 -0.34 2.43
N ILE A 83 12.75 0.68 2.88
CA ILE A 83 12.15 1.99 3.16
C ILE A 83 11.48 2.54 1.91
N HIS A 84 10.24 2.98 2.06
CA HIS A 84 9.44 3.59 1.02
C HIS A 84 8.33 4.45 1.61
N CYS A 85 7.66 5.21 0.74
CA CYS A 85 6.33 5.76 1.00
C CYS A 85 5.51 5.65 -0.30
N GLY A 86 4.19 5.70 -0.20
CA GLY A 86 3.31 5.48 -1.36
C GLY A 86 3.55 6.50 -2.48
N ASN A 87 3.85 7.76 -2.15
CA ASN A 87 4.05 8.80 -3.15
C ASN A 87 5.32 8.62 -4.00
N VAL A 88 6.30 7.85 -3.53
CA VAL A 88 7.46 7.48 -4.35
C VAL A 88 7.06 6.63 -5.56
N LEU A 89 6.00 5.86 -5.44
CA LEU A 89 5.54 4.95 -6.50
C LEU A 89 5.11 5.69 -7.78
N GLN A 90 4.74 6.98 -7.70
CA GLN A 90 4.43 7.79 -8.88
C GLN A 90 5.58 7.84 -9.90
N TYR A 91 6.84 7.77 -9.43
CA TYR A 91 8.02 7.81 -10.30
C TYR A 91 8.25 6.50 -11.06
N TYR A 92 7.60 5.42 -10.64
CA TYR A 92 7.71 4.11 -11.26
C TYR A 92 6.46 3.72 -12.05
N PHE A 93 5.31 4.35 -11.74
CA PHE A 93 3.99 4.00 -12.26
C PHE A 93 3.21 5.28 -12.62
N ASP A 94 3.84 6.15 -13.38
CA ASP A 94 3.33 7.47 -13.76
C ASP A 94 1.94 7.40 -14.43
N ASP A 95 1.76 6.58 -15.46
CA ASP A 95 0.47 6.39 -16.14
C ASP A 95 -0.66 5.98 -15.19
N PHE A 96 -0.35 5.10 -14.22
CA PHE A 96 -1.31 4.66 -13.22
C PHE A 96 -1.70 5.81 -12.28
N TYR A 97 -0.70 6.56 -11.79
CA TYR A 97 -0.93 7.70 -10.91
C TYR A 97 -1.67 8.83 -11.62
N GLU A 98 -1.30 9.16 -12.87
CA GLU A 98 -2.02 10.14 -13.69
C GLU A 98 -3.49 9.73 -13.91
N HIS A 99 -3.75 8.44 -14.10
CA HIS A 99 -5.12 7.96 -14.23
C HIS A 99 -5.90 8.09 -12.92
N LEU A 100 -5.34 7.63 -11.80
CA LEU A 100 -5.98 7.73 -10.49
C LEU A 100 -6.24 9.19 -10.10
N GLU A 101 -5.30 10.09 -10.38
CA GLU A 101 -5.41 11.51 -10.04
C GLU A 101 -6.61 12.19 -10.70
N LYS A 102 -7.12 11.68 -11.80
CA LYS A 102 -8.36 12.21 -12.43
C LYS A 102 -9.58 12.12 -11.52
N SER A 103 -9.61 11.14 -10.64
CA SER A 103 -10.76 10.85 -9.77
C SER A 103 -10.45 10.91 -8.27
N THR A 104 -9.20 10.76 -7.86
CA THR A 104 -8.78 10.63 -6.46
C THR A 104 -7.75 11.67 -6.06
N SER A 105 -7.69 11.99 -4.76
CA SER A 105 -6.58 12.72 -4.13
C SER A 105 -5.44 11.75 -3.84
N VAL A 106 -4.86 11.18 -4.91
CA VAL A 106 -3.92 10.03 -4.83
C VAL A 106 -2.68 10.31 -3.98
N TYR A 107 -2.21 11.55 -3.91
CA TYR A 107 -1.03 11.92 -3.10
C TYR A 107 -1.31 12.05 -1.60
N ASP A 108 -2.60 12.07 -1.21
CA ASP A 108 -3.06 12.02 0.18
C ASP A 108 -3.50 10.60 0.57
N GLN A 109 -3.06 9.60 -0.19
CA GLN A 109 -3.42 8.21 0.06
C GLN A 109 -2.97 7.73 1.43
N VAL A 110 -3.85 6.98 2.05
CA VAL A 110 -3.64 6.28 3.31
C VAL A 110 -3.37 4.82 3.01
N SER A 111 -2.34 4.25 3.61
CA SER A 111 -2.09 2.82 3.57
C SER A 111 -2.85 2.12 4.68
N TYR A 112 -3.39 0.94 4.39
CA TYR A 112 -3.96 0.07 5.40
C TYR A 112 -3.54 -1.38 5.16
N PHE A 113 -3.42 -2.14 6.23
CA PHE A 113 -3.34 -3.59 6.14
C PHE A 113 -3.83 -4.28 7.41
N ILE A 114 -4.33 -5.49 7.24
CA ILE A 114 -4.77 -6.39 8.30
C ILE A 114 -3.69 -7.45 8.46
N MET A 115 -3.27 -7.71 9.70
CA MET A 115 -2.38 -8.81 10.03
C MET A 115 -3.18 -10.11 10.07
N LEU A 116 -2.93 -11.01 9.14
CA LEU A 116 -3.55 -12.34 9.13
C LEU A 116 -2.71 -13.32 9.96
N ASP A 117 -1.42 -13.33 9.73
CA ASP A 117 -0.48 -14.20 10.45
C ASP A 117 0.86 -13.50 10.66
N PRO A 118 1.25 -13.21 11.91
CA PRO A 118 2.54 -12.58 12.19
C PRO A 118 3.67 -13.62 12.13
N SER A 119 4.86 -13.18 11.76
CA SER A 119 6.10 -13.95 11.88
C SER A 119 6.43 -14.27 13.34
N ASP A 120 7.30 -15.25 13.55
CA ASP A 120 7.83 -15.59 14.90
C ASP A 120 8.58 -14.41 15.52
N SER A 121 9.38 -13.71 14.72
CA SER A 121 10.13 -12.50 15.11
C SER A 121 10.45 -11.64 13.90
N GLY A 122 10.65 -10.34 14.12
CA GLY A 122 10.78 -9.37 13.04
C GLY A 122 9.43 -9.11 12.35
N GLY A 123 9.47 -8.47 11.21
CA GLY A 123 8.27 -8.14 10.43
C GLY A 123 7.43 -7.01 11.03
N GLU A 124 7.96 -6.27 12.00
CA GLU A 124 7.34 -5.06 12.52
C GLU A 124 7.23 -4.00 11.42
N LEU A 125 6.16 -3.20 11.47
CA LEU A 125 6.09 -1.96 10.70
C LEU A 125 6.88 -0.88 11.43
N THR A 126 7.91 -0.36 10.80
CA THR A 126 8.66 0.81 11.29
C THR A 126 8.21 2.06 10.54
N LEU A 127 7.71 3.06 11.27
CA LEU A 127 7.37 4.39 10.79
C LEU A 127 8.47 5.36 11.19
N TYR A 128 8.91 6.21 10.26
CA TYR A 128 9.92 7.23 10.49
C TYR A 128 9.27 8.61 10.65
N ASN A 129 9.81 9.43 11.55
CA ASN A 129 9.33 10.80 11.76
C ASN A 129 9.86 11.74 10.68
N THR A 130 9.54 11.42 9.43
CA THR A 130 9.81 12.28 8.26
C THR A 130 8.77 12.01 7.19
N LEU A 131 8.47 13.06 6.41
CA LEU A 131 7.48 13.02 5.36
C LEU A 131 8.14 13.01 3.97
N TRP A 132 7.44 12.47 2.99
CA TRP A 132 7.85 12.55 1.60
C TRP A 132 8.05 14.00 1.13
N SER A 133 7.20 14.92 1.59
CA SER A 133 7.30 16.36 1.30
C SER A 133 8.54 17.04 1.87
N GLU A 134 9.24 16.41 2.81
CA GLU A 134 10.45 16.92 3.46
C GLU A 134 11.74 16.32 2.87
N THR A 135 11.61 15.38 1.93
CA THR A 135 12.72 14.63 1.34
C THR A 135 12.78 14.81 -0.17
N GLN A 136 13.96 14.79 -0.75
CA GLN A 136 14.12 14.83 -2.20
C GLN A 136 14.15 13.43 -2.81
N LYS A 137 14.87 12.49 -2.19
CA LYS A 137 15.07 11.15 -2.75
C LYS A 137 15.52 10.12 -1.71
N ILE A 138 15.37 8.87 -2.09
CA ILE A 138 16.04 7.73 -1.46
C ILE A 138 17.44 7.63 -2.07
N ILE A 139 18.47 7.60 -1.23
CA ILE A 139 19.85 7.34 -1.66
C ILE A 139 20.11 5.82 -1.65
N ASP A 140 19.73 5.15 -0.56
CA ASP A 140 19.81 3.71 -0.38
C ASP A 140 18.79 3.24 0.68
N ASN A 141 18.82 1.95 1.04
CA ASN A 141 17.89 1.36 2.01
C ASN A 141 17.99 1.92 3.44
N SER A 142 18.98 2.75 3.71
CA SER A 142 19.24 3.33 5.02
C SER A 142 19.41 4.85 5.01
N THR A 143 19.35 5.48 3.85
CA THR A 143 19.66 6.90 3.70
C THR A 143 18.66 7.62 2.82
N LEU A 144 18.05 8.66 3.38
CA LEU A 144 17.24 9.65 2.66
C LEU A 144 18.02 10.95 2.48
N GLU A 145 17.64 11.76 1.52
CA GLU A 145 18.14 13.12 1.35
C GLU A 145 16.98 14.10 1.52
N ASN A 146 17.13 15.07 2.42
CA ASN A 146 16.12 16.12 2.64
C ASN A 146 16.17 17.19 1.55
N LEU A 147 15.27 18.17 1.63
CA LEU A 147 15.19 19.28 0.66
C LEU A 147 16.43 20.18 0.66
N ASP A 148 17.19 20.21 1.72
CA ASP A 148 18.42 20.98 1.88
C ASP A 148 19.67 20.22 1.37
N GLY A 149 19.49 18.99 0.91
CA GLY A 149 20.56 18.12 0.43
C GLY A 149 21.31 17.39 1.55
N GLU A 150 20.82 17.44 2.77
CA GLU A 150 21.43 16.71 3.89
C GLU A 150 21.00 15.25 3.89
N LYS A 151 21.95 14.39 4.25
CA LYS A 151 21.71 12.95 4.35
C LYS A 151 21.16 12.57 5.72
N ILE A 152 20.03 11.91 5.72
CA ILE A 152 19.36 11.36 6.92
C ILE A 152 19.63 9.86 6.95
N ASN A 153 20.44 9.40 7.88
CA ASN A 153 20.62 7.96 8.13
C ASN A 153 19.50 7.46 9.03
N ILE A 154 18.58 6.68 8.50
CA ILE A 154 17.43 6.14 9.23
C ILE A 154 17.78 5.06 10.27
N GLU A 155 19.00 4.52 10.20
CA GLU A 155 19.48 3.56 11.20
C GLU A 155 20.11 4.26 12.42
N ASP A 156 20.52 5.51 12.29
CA ASP A 156 21.00 6.30 13.43
C ASP A 156 19.81 6.79 14.27
N PRO A 157 19.65 6.31 15.51
CA PRO A 157 18.54 6.71 16.38
C PRO A 157 18.58 8.21 16.75
N ASN A 158 19.71 8.89 16.53
CA ASN A 158 19.86 10.33 16.80
C ASN A 158 19.54 11.18 15.57
N SER A 159 19.47 10.60 14.36
CA SER A 159 19.19 11.34 13.14
C SER A 159 17.71 11.55 12.90
N ILE A 160 16.89 10.56 13.24
CA ILE A 160 15.43 10.58 13.02
C ILE A 160 14.71 9.69 14.03
N GLY A 161 13.59 10.21 14.55
CA GLY A 161 12.68 9.42 15.39
C GLY A 161 12.02 8.30 14.59
N LYS A 162 11.83 7.14 15.22
CA LYS A 162 11.09 6.04 14.62
C LYS A 162 10.20 5.34 15.63
N GLN A 163 9.11 4.75 15.15
CA GLN A 163 8.21 3.93 15.93
C GLN A 163 8.04 2.57 15.25
N GLN A 164 8.22 1.50 16.02
CA GLN A 164 7.97 0.14 15.57
C GLN A 164 6.64 -0.37 16.12
N LEU A 165 5.83 -0.94 15.24
CA LEU A 165 4.51 -1.46 15.55
C LEU A 165 4.48 -2.96 15.29
N LYS A 166 4.17 -3.72 16.34
CA LYS A 166 3.91 -5.15 16.25
C LYS A 166 2.41 -5.38 16.31
N LEU A 167 1.86 -6.01 15.28
CA LEU A 167 0.44 -6.27 15.15
C LEU A 167 0.12 -7.72 15.51
N ASN A 168 -1.04 -7.93 16.14
CA ASN A 168 -1.59 -9.26 16.38
C ASN A 168 -2.48 -9.71 15.21
N PRO A 169 -2.79 -11.00 15.08
CA PRO A 169 -3.79 -11.47 14.12
C PRO A 169 -5.12 -10.75 14.30
N GLY A 170 -5.67 -10.23 13.19
CA GLY A 170 -6.91 -9.46 13.18
C GLY A 170 -6.74 -7.95 13.40
N ASP A 171 -5.59 -7.47 13.85
CA ASP A 171 -5.33 -6.02 13.93
C ASP A 171 -5.28 -5.40 12.53
N MET A 172 -5.96 -4.28 12.35
CA MET A 172 -5.82 -3.41 11.19
C MET A 172 -5.03 -2.17 11.57
N ILE A 173 -4.03 -1.83 10.81
CA ILE A 173 -3.38 -0.53 10.88
C ILE A 173 -3.80 0.35 9.72
N ILE A 174 -3.96 1.64 9.99
CA ILE A 174 -4.26 2.69 9.03
C ILE A 174 -3.31 3.84 9.31
N PHE A 175 -2.58 4.31 8.31
CA PHE A 175 -1.62 5.40 8.47
C PHE A 175 -1.41 6.15 7.16
N SER A 176 -0.90 7.37 7.21
CA SER A 176 -0.62 8.21 6.04
C SER A 176 0.58 7.66 5.25
N GLY A 177 0.43 6.45 4.71
CA GLY A 177 1.51 5.72 4.04
C GLY A 177 1.94 6.34 2.71
N GLY A 178 1.12 7.24 2.13
CA GLY A 178 1.52 8.07 1.01
C GLY A 178 2.66 9.02 1.37
N GLN A 179 2.64 9.57 2.59
CA GLN A 179 3.54 10.62 3.05
C GLN A 179 4.62 10.12 4.02
N ILE A 180 4.27 9.22 4.94
CA ILE A 180 5.19 8.76 5.99
C ILE A 180 6.13 7.71 5.43
N TRP A 181 7.43 7.95 5.56
CA TRP A 181 8.44 6.96 5.26
C TRP A 181 8.33 5.78 6.22
N HIS A 182 8.33 4.56 5.66
CA HIS A 182 8.15 3.34 6.45
C HIS A 182 8.81 2.14 5.80
N ARG A 183 9.01 1.09 6.59
CA ARG A 183 9.48 -0.22 6.11
C ARG A 183 8.86 -1.36 6.91
N ILE A 184 8.96 -2.57 6.39
CA ILE A 184 8.75 -3.79 7.16
C ILE A 184 10.11 -4.36 7.52
N GLU A 185 10.32 -4.61 8.80
CA GLU A 185 11.58 -5.18 9.29
C GLU A 185 11.80 -6.61 8.78
N GLU A 186 13.03 -7.06 8.79
CA GLU A 186 13.41 -8.40 8.37
C GLU A 186 12.63 -9.47 9.15
N ILE A 187 12.10 -10.45 8.41
CA ILE A 187 11.33 -11.55 8.99
C ILE A 187 12.28 -12.70 9.36
N ARG A 188 12.18 -13.16 10.59
CA ARG A 188 13.04 -14.20 11.17
C ARG A 188 12.19 -15.31 11.77
N GLY A 189 12.84 -16.46 12.00
CA GLY A 189 12.20 -17.66 12.52
C GLY A 189 11.77 -18.61 11.43
N SER A 190 10.65 -19.30 11.60
CA SER A 190 10.15 -20.32 10.68
C SER A 190 8.80 -19.99 10.06
N LYS A 191 8.12 -18.96 10.56
CA LYS A 191 6.75 -18.60 10.22
C LYS A 191 6.71 -17.44 9.26
N ASP A 192 5.94 -17.57 8.18
CA ASP A 192 5.66 -16.51 7.22
C ASP A 192 4.90 -15.35 7.89
N ARG A 193 5.13 -14.14 7.41
CA ARG A 193 4.30 -12.99 7.72
C ARG A 193 3.26 -12.82 6.62
N ILE A 194 1.97 -12.85 6.99
CA ILE A 194 0.86 -12.77 6.05
C ILE A 194 0.00 -11.55 6.39
N THR A 195 -0.16 -10.66 5.43
CA THR A 195 -1.05 -9.49 5.54
C THR A 195 -1.92 -9.35 4.30
N ILE A 196 -3.05 -8.68 4.46
CA ILE A 196 -3.91 -8.26 3.36
C ILE A 196 -4.17 -6.77 3.49
N GLY A 197 -4.10 -6.02 2.39
CA GLY A 197 -4.26 -4.57 2.47
C GLY A 197 -4.14 -3.86 1.12
N GLY A 198 -4.01 -2.55 1.20
CA GLY A 198 -3.93 -1.67 0.04
C GLY A 198 -3.85 -0.20 0.45
N PHE A 199 -4.36 0.64 -0.44
CA PHE A 199 -4.40 2.09 -0.30
C PHE A 199 -5.85 2.58 -0.35
N ILE A 200 -6.11 3.72 0.25
CA ILE A 200 -7.39 4.42 0.19
C ILE A 200 -7.17 5.92 0.11
N ALA A 201 -7.97 6.62 -0.68
CA ALA A 201 -7.96 8.07 -0.77
C ALA A 201 -9.36 8.63 -1.02
N TYR A 202 -9.54 9.90 -0.71
CA TYR A 202 -10.76 10.62 -1.07
C TYR A 202 -10.87 10.79 -2.58
N SER A 203 -12.10 10.79 -3.09
CA SER A 203 -12.38 11.33 -4.43
C SER A 203 -12.04 12.83 -4.47
N LYS A 204 -11.76 13.38 -5.66
CA LYS A 204 -11.43 14.81 -5.83
C LYS A 204 -12.47 15.78 -5.25
N ASN A 205 -13.73 15.37 -5.21
CA ASN A 205 -14.85 16.16 -4.65
C ASN A 205 -15.17 15.81 -3.18
N ASN A 206 -14.41 14.92 -2.56
CA ASN A 206 -14.60 14.43 -1.19
C ASN A 206 -15.97 13.76 -0.90
N GLU A 207 -16.69 13.31 -1.94
CA GLU A 207 -18.01 12.68 -1.76
C GLU A 207 -17.97 11.18 -1.49
N LYS A 208 -16.81 10.55 -1.75
CA LYS A 208 -16.58 9.12 -1.53
C LYS A 208 -15.11 8.81 -1.32
N LEU A 209 -14.85 7.57 -0.92
CA LEU A 209 -13.52 7.00 -0.83
C LEU A 209 -13.30 5.99 -1.96
N TYR A 210 -12.11 6.02 -2.52
CA TYR A 210 -11.62 4.98 -3.41
C TYR A 210 -10.54 4.15 -2.73
N TYR A 211 -10.59 2.82 -2.87
CA TYR A 211 -9.54 1.92 -2.38
C TYR A 211 -9.03 1.01 -3.49
N TRP A 212 -7.73 0.70 -3.43
CA TRP A 212 -7.03 -0.14 -4.41
C TRP A 212 -5.78 -0.78 -3.79
N SER A 213 -5.09 -1.65 -4.56
CA SER A 213 -3.82 -2.23 -4.14
C SER A 213 -2.87 -2.48 -5.32
#